data_cbd49ddb3d15afe01b7088c24e3cd6c6
#
_entry.id   cbd49ddb3d15afe01b7088c24e3cd6c6
#
_cell.length_a   1.000
_cell.length_b   1.000
_cell.length_c   1.000
_cell.angle_alpha   90.00
_cell.angle_beta   90.00
_cell.angle_gamma   90.00
#
_symmetry.space_group_name_H-M   'P 1'
#
loop_
_entity.id
_entity.type
_entity.pdbx_description
1 polymer ?
#
loop_
_entity_poly.entity_id
_entity_poly.type
_entity_poly.pdbx_seq_one_letter_code
_entity_poly.pdbx_strand_id
1 'polypeptide(L)'
;VSKEHEKIKVESFGIKFYENLEKTIDQIIEETYSYKIPISINLSEEIYNYFDMFAMLSNKDLSKAIKTEFEMYCGDQGYNPNVFETRYVISQNPQDKQKLKVIHIAANKIELTKKTQALEKNKLTSIVPVSMAITNLIETKPKENYLIVNIEDTTTVTTILDENVYHVDTFED
;
A
#
# COMPACT_ATOMS: atom_id res chain seq x y z
N VAL A 1 4.17 2.45 19.24
CA VAL A 1 2.70 2.38 19.26
C VAL A 1 2.31 1.16 20.07
N SER A 2 1.43 1.31 21.04
CA SER A 2 0.86 0.22 21.84
C SER A 2 -0.67 0.20 21.71
N LYS A 3 -1.29 -0.93 22.04
CA LYS A 3 -2.75 -1.07 22.05
C LYS A 3 -3.19 -1.21 23.51
N GLU A 4 -3.84 -0.20 24.04
CA GLU A 4 -4.49 -0.20 25.35
C GLU A 4 -6.00 -0.04 25.19
N HIS A 5 -6.78 -0.99 25.75
CA HIS A 5 -8.24 -0.93 25.75
C HIS A 5 -8.88 -0.60 24.40
N GLU A 6 -8.43 -1.29 23.34
CA GLU A 6 -8.87 -1.08 21.93
C GLU A 6 -8.45 0.26 21.30
N LYS A 7 -7.74 1.11 22.01
CA LYS A 7 -7.19 2.35 21.46
C LYS A 7 -5.73 2.18 21.06
N ILE A 8 -5.39 2.78 19.94
CA ILE A 8 -3.99 2.89 19.51
C ILE A 8 -3.35 4.06 20.26
N LYS A 9 -2.24 3.80 20.94
CA LYS A 9 -1.47 4.82 21.62
C LYS A 9 -0.13 5.01 20.92
N VAL A 10 0.19 6.24 20.54
CA VAL A 10 1.50 6.60 20.00
C VAL A 10 2.42 6.87 21.18
N GLU A 11 3.44 6.02 21.38
CA GLU A 11 4.40 6.13 22.48
C GLU A 11 5.51 7.14 22.16
N SER A 12 5.93 7.19 20.89
CA SER A 12 6.98 8.09 20.42
C SER A 12 6.77 8.41 18.95
N PHE A 13 7.16 9.61 18.54
CA PHE A 13 7.20 10.03 17.15
C PHE A 13 8.39 10.96 16.93
N GLY A 14 8.83 11.07 15.68
CA GLY A 14 9.93 11.95 15.30
C GLY A 14 10.22 11.88 13.80
N ILE A 15 11.16 12.72 13.37
CA ILE A 15 11.66 12.76 11.99
C ILE A 15 13.17 12.57 12.03
N LYS A 16 13.68 11.68 11.19
CA LYS A 16 15.10 11.48 10.95
C LYS A 16 15.39 11.44 9.47
N PHE A 17 16.28 12.29 9.01
CA PHE A 17 16.85 12.17 7.67
C PHE A 17 17.84 11.00 7.65
N TYR A 18 17.91 10.28 6.54
CA TYR A 18 18.79 9.14 6.42
C TYR A 18 19.54 9.13 5.08
N GLU A 19 20.83 8.78 5.14
CA GLU A 19 21.62 8.36 3.98
C GLU A 19 21.72 6.82 3.92
N ASN A 20 21.59 6.17 5.05
CA ASN A 20 21.61 4.71 5.18
C ASN A 20 20.46 4.24 6.07
N LEU A 21 19.49 3.59 5.44
CA LEU A 21 18.25 3.14 6.08
C LEU A 21 18.51 2.20 7.27
N GLU A 22 19.38 1.19 7.11
CA GLU A 22 19.70 0.21 8.15
C GLU A 22 20.24 0.90 9.42
N LYS A 23 21.27 1.74 9.25
CA LYS A 23 21.88 2.46 10.41
C LYS A 23 20.89 3.39 11.08
N THR A 24 20.05 4.06 10.32
CA THR A 24 19.06 4.99 10.90
C THR A 24 17.97 4.23 11.67
N ILE A 25 17.53 3.08 11.17
CA ILE A 25 16.59 2.21 11.89
C ILE A 25 17.21 1.71 13.18
N ASP A 26 18.46 1.25 13.16
CA ASP A 26 19.17 0.82 14.38
C ASP A 26 19.24 1.94 15.41
N GLN A 27 19.57 3.17 14.99
CA GLN A 27 19.55 4.35 15.87
C GLN A 27 18.17 4.64 16.46
N ILE A 28 17.10 4.56 15.63
CA ILE A 28 15.73 4.76 16.11
C ILE A 28 15.37 3.71 17.16
N ILE A 29 15.72 2.44 16.91
CA ILE A 29 15.46 1.34 17.86
C ILE A 29 16.18 1.58 19.17
N GLU A 30 17.44 2.02 19.15
CA GLU A 30 18.22 2.34 20.35
C GLU A 30 17.62 3.52 21.12
N GLU A 31 17.33 4.62 20.45
CA GLU A 31 16.78 5.85 21.06
C GLU A 31 15.39 5.66 21.65
N THR A 32 14.57 4.80 21.04
CA THR A 32 13.20 4.53 21.50
C THR A 32 13.09 3.28 22.37
N TYR A 33 14.19 2.56 22.59
CA TYR A 33 14.20 1.26 23.27
C TYR A 33 13.24 0.24 22.66
N SER A 34 13.03 0.31 21.34
CA SER A 34 12.02 -0.45 20.59
C SER A 34 12.55 -1.80 20.09
N TYR A 35 13.31 -2.51 20.91
CA TYR A 35 13.88 -3.80 20.56
C TYR A 35 12.79 -4.86 20.37
N LYS A 36 12.91 -5.64 19.28
CA LYS A 36 11.98 -6.72 18.91
C LYS A 36 10.56 -6.28 18.55
N ILE A 37 10.33 -4.98 18.37
CA ILE A 37 9.04 -4.48 17.90
C ILE A 37 8.92 -4.75 16.39
N PRO A 38 7.74 -5.18 15.91
CA PRO A 38 7.48 -5.31 14.48
C PRO A 38 7.64 -3.97 13.77
N ILE A 39 8.33 -3.98 12.62
CA ILE A 39 8.52 -2.81 11.78
C ILE A 39 7.61 -2.92 10.56
N SER A 40 6.90 -1.85 10.27
CA SER A 40 6.21 -1.63 9.00
C SER A 40 6.81 -0.42 8.32
N ILE A 41 7.07 -0.52 7.02
CA ILE A 41 7.57 0.59 6.23
C ILE A 41 6.64 0.85 5.05
N ASN A 42 6.62 2.09 4.58
CA ASN A 42 5.85 2.45 3.41
C ASN A 42 6.60 2.11 2.11
N LEU A 43 5.80 1.87 1.06
CA LEU A 43 6.27 1.95 -0.31
C LEU A 43 6.40 3.41 -0.72
N SER A 44 7.34 3.66 -1.61
CA SER A 44 7.45 4.85 -2.44
C SER A 44 7.55 4.38 -3.89
N GLU A 45 6.96 5.08 -4.81
CA GLU A 45 7.02 4.78 -6.25
C GLU A 45 6.23 3.50 -6.66
N GLU A 46 5.12 3.22 -5.99
CA GLU A 46 4.20 2.20 -6.46
C GLU A 46 3.34 2.68 -7.63
N ILE A 47 3.00 1.74 -8.50
CA ILE A 47 2.10 1.96 -9.64
C ILE A 47 0.73 1.39 -9.29
N TYR A 48 -0.30 2.18 -9.52
CA TYR A 48 -1.68 1.74 -9.41
C TYR A 48 -2.27 1.53 -10.80
N ASN A 49 -2.92 0.38 -10.99
CA ASN A 49 -3.71 0.10 -12.18
C ASN A 49 -5.13 -0.31 -11.77
N TYR A 50 -6.13 0.22 -12.44
CA TYR A 50 -7.55 0.07 -12.09
C TYR A 50 -8.30 -0.53 -13.27
N PHE A 51 -9.07 -1.58 -12.98
CA PHE A 51 -9.95 -2.19 -13.98
C PHE A 51 -11.13 -2.90 -13.33
N ASP A 52 -12.14 -3.18 -14.13
CA ASP A 52 -13.32 -3.90 -13.70
C ASP A 52 -13.27 -5.34 -14.20
N MET A 53 -13.68 -6.29 -13.37
CA MET A 53 -13.80 -7.71 -13.68
C MET A 53 -15.23 -8.20 -13.44
N PHE A 54 -15.66 -9.23 -14.13
CA PHE A 54 -16.96 -9.85 -13.86
C PHE A 54 -16.93 -10.60 -12.52
N ALA A 55 -17.95 -10.35 -11.68
CA ALA A 55 -18.06 -10.94 -10.34
C ALA A 55 -18.26 -12.47 -10.36
N MET A 56 -18.65 -13.03 -11.49
CA MET A 56 -18.89 -14.48 -11.66
C MET A 56 -17.63 -15.29 -11.96
N LEU A 57 -16.47 -14.66 -12.12
CA LEU A 57 -15.23 -15.38 -12.36
C LEU A 57 -14.84 -16.23 -11.14
N SER A 58 -14.33 -17.45 -11.38
CA SER A 58 -13.71 -18.22 -10.31
C SER A 58 -12.45 -17.53 -9.81
N ASN A 59 -12.05 -17.77 -8.56
CA ASN A 59 -10.82 -17.18 -8.00
C ASN A 59 -9.58 -17.44 -8.86
N LYS A 60 -9.51 -18.60 -9.50
CA LYS A 60 -8.40 -18.98 -10.39
C LYS A 60 -8.42 -18.15 -11.68
N ASP A 61 -9.59 -18.01 -12.29
CA ASP A 61 -9.73 -17.24 -13.53
C ASP A 61 -9.56 -15.76 -13.26
N LEU A 62 -10.06 -15.26 -12.13
CA LEU A 62 -9.88 -13.90 -11.68
C LEU A 62 -8.39 -13.56 -11.52
N SER A 63 -7.62 -14.37 -10.79
CA SER A 63 -6.18 -14.15 -10.62
C SER A 63 -5.43 -14.17 -11.96
N LYS A 64 -5.81 -15.04 -12.89
CA LYS A 64 -5.21 -15.12 -14.22
C LYS A 64 -5.56 -13.86 -15.04
N ALA A 65 -6.82 -13.43 -15.00
CA ALA A 65 -7.27 -12.24 -15.70
C ALA A 65 -6.57 -10.98 -15.17
N ILE A 66 -6.46 -10.83 -13.84
CA ILE A 66 -5.74 -9.71 -13.21
C ILE A 66 -4.28 -9.65 -13.69
N LYS A 67 -3.61 -10.80 -13.76
CA LYS A 67 -2.24 -10.87 -14.27
C LYS A 67 -2.15 -10.44 -15.73
N THR A 68 -3.08 -10.91 -16.58
CA THR A 68 -3.12 -10.56 -18.01
C THR A 68 -3.35 -9.06 -18.20
N GLU A 69 -4.29 -8.46 -17.45
CA GLU A 69 -4.55 -7.01 -17.50
C GLU A 69 -3.31 -6.19 -17.11
N PHE A 70 -2.56 -6.65 -16.10
CA PHE A 70 -1.32 -5.98 -15.74
C PHE A 70 -0.23 -6.12 -16.80
N GLU A 71 -0.11 -7.29 -17.44
CA GLU A 71 0.82 -7.50 -18.55
C GLU A 71 0.48 -6.59 -19.74
N MET A 72 -0.81 -6.40 -20.05
CA MET A 72 -1.28 -5.48 -21.07
C MET A 72 -0.95 -4.03 -20.70
N TYR A 73 -1.27 -3.61 -19.50
CA TYR A 73 -0.92 -2.29 -18.97
C TYR A 73 0.59 -2.02 -19.10
N CYS A 74 1.42 -2.96 -18.69
CA CYS A 74 2.88 -2.83 -18.83
C CYS A 74 3.30 -2.69 -20.29
N GLY A 75 2.67 -3.44 -21.21
CA GLY A 75 2.94 -3.34 -22.64
C GLY A 75 2.62 -1.94 -23.19
N ASP A 76 1.49 -1.38 -22.81
CA ASP A 76 1.05 -0.05 -23.23
C ASP A 76 1.96 1.07 -22.70
N GLN A 77 2.50 0.89 -21.47
CA GLN A 77 3.41 1.85 -20.85
C GLN A 77 4.89 1.62 -21.19
N GLY A 78 5.22 0.56 -21.93
CA GLY A 78 6.61 0.19 -22.25
C GLY A 78 7.38 -0.39 -21.07
N TYR A 79 6.69 -0.90 -20.03
CA TYR A 79 7.30 -1.53 -18.87
C TYR A 79 7.51 -3.04 -19.07
N ASN A 80 8.52 -3.58 -18.41
CA ASN A 80 8.70 -5.02 -18.30
C ASN A 80 7.93 -5.54 -17.05
N PRO A 81 6.87 -6.33 -17.18
CA PRO A 81 6.09 -6.79 -16.02
C PRO A 81 6.90 -7.63 -15.03
N ASN A 82 7.99 -8.27 -15.45
CA ASN A 82 8.79 -9.13 -14.60
C ASN A 82 9.61 -8.38 -13.55
N VAL A 83 9.81 -7.06 -13.70
CA VAL A 83 10.56 -6.25 -12.73
C VAL A 83 9.68 -5.82 -11.54
N PHE A 84 8.39 -6.12 -11.57
CA PHE A 84 7.46 -5.75 -10.50
C PHE A 84 7.06 -6.95 -9.63
N GLU A 85 6.96 -6.71 -8.35
CA GLU A 85 6.16 -7.51 -7.42
C GLU A 85 4.79 -6.87 -7.32
N THR A 86 3.74 -7.69 -7.33
CA THR A 86 2.37 -7.17 -7.44
C THR A 86 1.45 -7.73 -6.36
N ARG A 87 0.49 -6.89 -5.95
CA ARG A 87 -0.63 -7.25 -5.08
C ARG A 87 -1.88 -6.59 -5.64
N TYR A 88 -3.05 -7.05 -5.20
CA TYR A 88 -4.30 -6.43 -5.60
C TYR A 88 -5.32 -6.43 -4.46
N VAL A 89 -6.17 -5.44 -4.49
CA VAL A 89 -7.36 -5.32 -3.65
C VAL A 89 -8.59 -5.45 -4.54
N ILE A 90 -9.58 -6.20 -4.09
CA ILE A 90 -10.83 -6.39 -4.81
C ILE A 90 -11.96 -5.88 -3.93
N SER A 91 -12.82 -5.06 -4.50
CA SER A 91 -14.05 -4.58 -3.88
C SER A 91 -15.23 -4.75 -4.85
N GLN A 92 -16.45 -4.68 -4.28
CA GLN A 92 -17.65 -4.59 -5.13
C GLN A 92 -17.62 -3.28 -5.90
N ASN A 93 -17.91 -3.32 -7.21
CA ASN A 93 -18.08 -2.08 -7.96
C ASN A 93 -19.37 -1.37 -7.49
N PRO A 94 -19.30 -0.13 -6.96
CA PRO A 94 -20.48 0.56 -6.43
C PRO A 94 -21.48 0.97 -7.52
N GLN A 95 -21.05 1.04 -8.78
CA GLN A 95 -21.87 1.43 -9.91
C GLN A 95 -22.50 0.23 -10.66
N ASP A 96 -21.86 -0.94 -10.55
CA ASP A 96 -22.31 -2.15 -11.25
C ASP A 96 -22.08 -3.40 -10.37
N LYS A 97 -23.14 -3.92 -9.80
CA LYS A 97 -23.10 -5.10 -8.92
C LYS A 97 -22.65 -6.40 -9.62
N GLN A 98 -22.64 -6.44 -10.96
CA GLN A 98 -22.14 -7.58 -11.73
C GLN A 98 -20.62 -7.54 -11.91
N LYS A 99 -19.99 -6.44 -11.49
CA LYS A 99 -18.55 -6.23 -11.59
C LYS A 99 -17.87 -6.10 -10.23
N LEU A 100 -16.63 -6.48 -10.23
CA LEU A 100 -15.67 -6.22 -9.16
C LEU A 100 -14.74 -5.11 -9.61
N LYS A 101 -14.45 -4.19 -8.72
CA LYS A 101 -13.37 -3.22 -8.89
C LYS A 101 -12.08 -3.84 -8.41
N VAL A 102 -11.06 -3.83 -9.24
CA VAL A 102 -9.72 -4.31 -8.91
C VAL A 102 -8.78 -3.10 -8.85
N ILE A 103 -8.08 -2.96 -7.74
CA ILE A 103 -6.96 -2.05 -7.58
C ILE A 103 -5.71 -2.93 -7.58
N HIS A 104 -4.96 -2.88 -8.65
CA HIS A 104 -3.71 -3.61 -8.78
C HIS A 104 -2.54 -2.69 -8.43
N ILE A 105 -1.69 -3.13 -7.54
CA ILE A 105 -0.57 -2.37 -6.99
C ILE A 105 0.72 -3.09 -7.39
N ALA A 106 1.61 -2.38 -8.05
CA ALA A 106 2.89 -2.90 -8.47
C ALA A 106 4.04 -2.08 -7.89
N ALA A 107 5.05 -2.75 -7.36
CA ALA A 107 6.25 -2.13 -6.82
C ALA A 107 7.50 -2.75 -7.45
N ASN A 108 8.52 -1.94 -7.69
CA ASN A 108 9.77 -2.40 -8.27
C ASN A 108 10.47 -3.40 -7.33
N LYS A 109 10.81 -4.60 -7.86
CA LYS A 109 11.47 -5.66 -7.09
C LYS A 109 12.84 -5.25 -6.54
N ILE A 110 13.58 -4.41 -7.27
CA ILE A 110 14.90 -3.93 -6.83
C ILE A 110 14.73 -3.06 -5.58
N GLU A 111 13.78 -2.13 -5.60
CA GLU A 111 13.50 -1.26 -4.45
C GLU A 111 12.98 -2.05 -3.24
N LEU A 112 12.07 -2.99 -3.46
CA LEU A 112 11.61 -3.90 -2.41
C LEU A 112 12.78 -4.69 -1.81
N THR A 113 13.67 -5.22 -2.66
CA THR A 113 14.83 -5.98 -2.22
C THR A 113 15.79 -5.13 -1.38
N LYS A 114 16.08 -3.89 -1.82
CA LYS A 114 16.90 -2.96 -1.03
C LYS A 114 16.30 -2.68 0.35
N LYS A 115 15.01 -2.40 0.41
CA LYS A 115 14.31 -2.12 1.68
C LYS A 115 14.29 -3.36 2.60
N THR A 116 14.02 -4.54 2.05
CA THR A 116 14.01 -5.79 2.83
C THR A 116 15.41 -6.17 3.33
N GLN A 117 16.44 -6.01 2.52
CA GLN A 117 17.83 -6.28 2.93
C GLN A 117 18.30 -5.32 4.02
N ALA A 118 17.97 -4.04 3.93
CA ALA A 118 18.30 -3.05 4.96
C ALA A 118 17.66 -3.36 6.32
N LEU A 119 16.60 -4.17 6.33
CA LEU A 119 15.84 -4.52 7.53
C LEU A 119 15.92 -6.01 7.89
N GLU A 120 16.84 -6.76 7.28
CA GLU A 120 16.96 -8.21 7.48
C GLU A 120 17.18 -8.60 8.94
N LYS A 121 17.94 -7.79 9.69
CA LYS A 121 18.19 -7.99 11.12
C LYS A 121 17.01 -7.63 12.02
N ASN A 122 16.04 -6.94 11.48
CA ASN A 122 14.89 -6.41 12.20
C ASN A 122 13.64 -7.25 11.90
N LYS A 123 12.64 -7.15 12.74
CA LYS A 123 11.38 -7.83 12.53
C LYS A 123 10.49 -7.03 11.55
N LEU A 124 10.88 -7.01 10.27
CA LEU A 124 10.03 -6.44 9.23
C LEU A 124 8.76 -7.31 9.07
N THR A 125 7.59 -6.71 9.21
CA THR A 125 6.30 -7.40 9.13
C THR A 125 5.54 -7.05 7.87
N SER A 126 5.68 -5.82 7.38
CA SER A 126 4.95 -5.38 6.19
C SER A 126 5.67 -4.24 5.48
N ILE A 127 5.46 -4.19 4.18
CA ILE A 127 5.74 -3.05 3.31
C ILE A 127 4.41 -2.73 2.64
N VAL A 128 3.90 -1.52 2.84
CA VAL A 128 2.57 -1.13 2.36
C VAL A 128 2.61 0.27 1.74
N PRO A 129 1.78 0.56 0.74
CA PRO A 129 1.57 1.92 0.28
C PRO A 129 1.05 2.83 1.40
N VAL A 130 1.52 4.07 1.44
CA VAL A 130 1.05 5.07 2.42
C VAL A 130 -0.46 5.24 2.33
N SER A 131 -1.00 5.34 1.12
CA SER A 131 -2.44 5.45 0.86
C SER A 131 -3.25 4.32 1.51
N MET A 132 -2.76 3.07 1.44
CA MET A 132 -3.42 1.92 2.07
C MET A 132 -3.20 1.88 3.59
N ALA A 133 -2.05 2.35 4.08
CA ALA A 133 -1.78 2.42 5.52
C ALA A 133 -2.66 3.45 6.22
N ILE A 134 -2.82 4.64 5.63
CA ILE A 134 -3.63 5.73 6.19
C ILE A 134 -5.11 5.33 6.26
N THR A 135 -5.65 4.61 5.27
CA THR A 135 -7.05 4.17 5.29
C THR A 135 -7.37 3.30 6.49
N ASN A 136 -6.40 2.52 6.99
CA ASN A 136 -6.58 1.70 8.18
C ASN A 136 -6.56 2.49 9.51
N LEU A 137 -6.19 3.76 9.47
CA LEU A 137 -6.19 4.64 10.65
C LEU A 137 -7.50 5.43 10.79
N ILE A 138 -8.31 5.45 9.75
CA ILE A 138 -9.56 6.21 9.71
C ILE A 138 -10.73 5.24 9.94
N GLU A 139 -11.58 5.60 10.90
CA GLU A 139 -12.84 4.89 11.13
C GLU A 139 -13.83 5.31 10.03
N THR A 140 -14.00 4.45 9.05
CA THR A 140 -14.99 4.63 7.97
C THR A 140 -16.33 4.07 8.41
N LYS A 141 -17.41 4.64 7.89
CA LYS A 141 -18.78 4.17 8.17
C LYS A 141 -19.45 3.68 6.88
N PRO A 142 -20.29 2.64 6.98
CA PRO A 142 -21.06 2.17 5.84
C PRO A 142 -21.86 3.31 5.19
N LYS A 143 -21.90 3.33 3.86
CA LYS A 143 -22.60 4.32 3.03
C LYS A 143 -22.06 5.76 3.11
N GLU A 144 -20.94 5.98 3.77
CA GLU A 144 -20.24 7.25 3.74
C GLU A 144 -19.08 7.20 2.75
N ASN A 145 -18.82 8.32 2.09
CA ASN A 145 -17.71 8.47 1.17
C ASN A 145 -16.67 9.40 1.78
N TYR A 146 -15.41 9.05 1.61
CA TYR A 146 -14.29 9.83 2.15
C TYR A 146 -13.30 10.15 1.06
N LEU A 147 -12.69 11.30 1.17
CA LEU A 147 -11.52 11.70 0.42
C LEU A 147 -10.39 11.97 1.40
N ILE A 148 -9.31 11.20 1.27
CA ILE A 148 -8.12 11.36 2.10
C ILE A 148 -7.04 11.99 1.23
N VAL A 149 -6.52 13.13 1.65
CA VAL A 149 -5.41 13.81 1.00
C VAL A 149 -4.20 13.70 1.90
N ASN A 150 -3.17 13.02 1.43
CA ASN A 150 -1.88 12.95 2.11
C ASN A 150 -0.87 13.79 1.34
N ILE A 151 -0.34 14.83 1.97
CA ILE A 151 0.59 15.79 1.38
C ILE A 151 1.97 15.53 1.97
N GLU A 152 2.86 14.99 1.15
CA GLU A 152 4.28 14.76 1.43
C GLU A 152 5.09 15.26 0.21
N ASP A 153 6.27 14.71 -0.06
CA ASP A 153 7.03 14.96 -1.29
C ASP A 153 6.23 14.59 -2.54
N THR A 154 5.34 13.64 -2.39
CA THR A 154 4.33 13.25 -3.38
C THR A 154 2.95 13.32 -2.73
N THR A 155 2.02 14.04 -3.34
CA THR A 155 0.65 14.12 -2.83
C THR A 155 -0.16 12.93 -3.32
N THR A 156 -0.78 12.20 -2.39
CA THR A 156 -1.72 11.13 -2.73
C THR A 156 -3.14 11.49 -2.32
N VAL A 157 -4.10 11.20 -3.20
CA VAL A 157 -5.53 11.38 -2.95
C VAL A 157 -6.21 10.03 -3.02
N THR A 158 -6.70 9.55 -1.88
CA THR A 158 -7.38 8.26 -1.77
C THR A 158 -8.88 8.47 -1.63
N THR A 159 -9.64 7.91 -2.55
CA THR A 159 -11.11 7.89 -2.52
C THR A 159 -11.59 6.59 -1.89
N ILE A 160 -12.45 6.71 -0.87
CA ILE A 160 -13.10 5.58 -0.21
C ILE A 160 -14.60 5.68 -0.46
N LEU A 161 -15.19 4.61 -0.97
CA LEU A 161 -16.62 4.48 -1.18
C LEU A 161 -17.11 3.24 -0.42
N ASP A 162 -18.11 3.43 0.43
CA ASP A 162 -18.74 2.35 1.20
C ASP A 162 -17.69 1.44 1.89
N GLU A 163 -16.81 2.06 2.70
CA GLU A 163 -15.72 1.42 3.46
C GLU A 163 -14.59 0.79 2.61
N ASN A 164 -14.65 0.88 1.29
CA ASN A 164 -13.64 0.30 0.41
C ASN A 164 -12.83 1.37 -0.29
N VAL A 165 -11.53 1.15 -0.42
CA VAL A 165 -10.68 1.97 -1.29
C VAL A 165 -11.17 1.78 -2.72
N TYR A 166 -11.51 2.89 -3.37
CA TYR A 166 -12.03 2.90 -4.73
C TYR A 166 -10.99 3.38 -5.74
N HIS A 167 -10.21 4.38 -5.37
CA HIS A 167 -9.21 4.98 -6.24
C HIS A 167 -8.11 5.66 -5.42
N VAL A 168 -6.90 5.67 -5.97
CA VAL A 168 -5.75 6.41 -5.43
C VAL A 168 -5.11 7.17 -6.59
N ASP A 169 -5.08 8.48 -6.49
CA ASP A 169 -4.34 9.35 -7.40
C ASP A 169 -3.03 9.78 -6.76
N THR A 170 -1.99 9.90 -7.58
CA THR A 170 -0.67 10.36 -7.15
C THR A 170 -0.27 11.57 -7.99
N PHE A 171 0.11 12.64 -7.34
CA PHE A 171 0.53 13.89 -7.96
C PHE A 171 1.97 14.20 -7.52
N GLU A 172 2.84 14.40 -8.48
CA GLU A 172 4.18 14.94 -8.26
C GLU A 172 4.10 16.48 -8.31
N ASP A 173 4.73 17.14 -7.37
CA ASP A 173 4.81 18.62 -7.33
C ASP A 173 5.85 19.16 -8.32
#